data_d21c245483698a94bebea55a19a64341
#
_entry.id   d21c245483698a94bebea55a19a64341
#
_cell.length_a   1.000
_cell.length_b   1.000
_cell.length_c   1.000
_cell.angle_alpha   90.00
_cell.angle_beta   90.00
_cell.angle_gamma   90.00
#
_symmetry.space_group_name_H-M   'P 1'
#
loop_
_entity.id
_entity.type
_entity.pdbx_description
1 polymer ?
#
loop_
_entity_poly.entity_id
_entity_poly.type
_entity_poly.pdbx_seq_one_letter_code
_entity_poly.pdbx_strand_id
1 'polypeptide(L)'
;MIDALSGLFARVGERGYFMRDIFRGFGDPATYGRETIRQMRNIGVDSVPLAAIVAAFIGAVTAFQTRYQLFGGVQLSVVGLISRQSIILELGPLLTGLVLTGRVGARMTAELGTMRVTEQIDALETLAYDPVAYLIVPRFIAAVVMLPILTILANAIGVGTAYFTAIAATDVTSTAFSEGLRLAFAPFQIVYSIIKATIFGAAIAFFCSYEGYTANAGAEGVGRSTAQAVVIASVAILVLDALTALLLAPYLQA
;
A
#
# COMPACT_ATOMS: atom_id res chain seq x y z
N MET A 1 4.05 -35.52 -2.54
CA MET A 1 5.02 -34.49 -2.07
C MET A 1 5.77 -33.87 -3.25
N ILE A 2 6.26 -34.66 -4.22
CA ILE A 2 6.95 -34.12 -5.44
C ILE A 2 5.99 -33.30 -6.30
N ASP A 3 4.74 -33.76 -6.50
CA ASP A 3 3.73 -33.06 -7.31
C ASP A 3 3.30 -31.70 -6.67
N ALA A 4 3.27 -31.63 -5.34
CA ALA A 4 2.98 -30.39 -4.64
C ALA A 4 4.13 -29.36 -4.77
N LEU A 5 5.38 -29.82 -4.76
CA LEU A 5 6.56 -29.00 -4.97
C LEU A 5 6.65 -28.53 -6.43
N SER A 6 6.42 -29.41 -7.41
CA SER A 6 6.41 -29.04 -8.83
C SER A 6 5.33 -27.99 -9.14
N GLY A 7 4.14 -28.13 -8.56
CA GLY A 7 3.08 -27.11 -8.69
C GLY A 7 3.41 -25.77 -8.02
N LEU A 8 4.19 -25.77 -6.94
CA LEU A 8 4.67 -24.53 -6.33
C LEU A 8 5.69 -23.82 -7.23
N PHE A 9 6.67 -24.58 -7.74
CA PHE A 9 7.69 -24.01 -8.64
C PHE A 9 7.09 -23.50 -9.96
N ALA A 10 6.08 -24.17 -10.50
CA ALA A 10 5.35 -23.72 -11.69
C ALA A 10 4.68 -22.36 -11.45
N ARG A 11 3.93 -22.21 -10.35
CA ARG A 11 3.26 -20.95 -9.98
C ARG A 11 4.25 -19.81 -9.72
N VAL A 12 5.39 -20.09 -9.09
CA VAL A 12 6.44 -19.09 -8.90
C VAL A 12 7.06 -18.69 -10.24
N GLY A 13 7.30 -19.67 -11.12
CA GLY A 13 7.81 -19.43 -12.46
C GLY A 13 6.87 -18.55 -13.31
N GLU A 14 5.57 -18.84 -13.31
CA GLU A 14 4.54 -18.04 -14.02
C GLU A 14 4.53 -16.60 -13.56
N ARG A 15 4.57 -16.37 -12.24
CA ARG A 15 4.65 -15.02 -11.67
C ARG A 15 5.95 -14.32 -12.04
N GLY A 16 7.07 -15.06 -12.14
CA GLY A 16 8.35 -14.54 -12.61
C GLY A 16 8.30 -14.09 -14.09
N TYR A 17 7.67 -14.87 -14.95
CA TYR A 17 7.45 -14.48 -16.35
C TYR A 17 6.55 -13.24 -16.46
N PHE A 18 5.49 -13.19 -15.68
CA PHE A 18 4.59 -12.02 -15.64
C PHE A 18 5.33 -10.74 -15.19
N MET A 19 6.20 -10.84 -14.18
CA MET A 19 7.05 -9.73 -13.76
C MET A 19 7.98 -9.26 -14.89
N ARG A 20 8.61 -10.20 -15.60
CA ARG A 20 9.46 -9.88 -16.76
C ARG A 20 8.67 -9.16 -17.85
N ASP A 21 7.43 -9.60 -18.12
CA ASP A 21 6.60 -9.00 -19.15
C ASP A 21 6.14 -7.58 -18.75
N ILE A 22 5.88 -7.31 -17.46
CA ILE A 22 5.69 -5.95 -16.95
C ILE A 22 6.92 -5.07 -17.26
N PHE A 23 8.14 -5.57 -16.94
CA PHE A 23 9.36 -4.79 -17.21
C PHE A 23 9.59 -4.53 -18.71
N ARG A 24 9.23 -5.47 -19.57
CA ARG A 24 9.28 -5.26 -21.02
C ARG A 24 8.29 -4.22 -21.51
N GLY A 25 7.10 -4.21 -20.92
CA GLY A 25 6.04 -3.25 -21.25
C GLY A 25 6.39 -1.79 -20.94
N PHE A 26 7.39 -1.51 -20.10
CA PHE A 26 7.86 -0.13 -19.86
C PHE A 26 8.53 0.52 -21.08
N GLY A 27 8.87 -0.26 -22.12
CA GLY A 27 9.58 0.24 -23.30
C GLY A 27 8.77 1.15 -24.23
N ASP A 28 7.44 1.20 -24.11
CA ASP A 28 6.56 2.00 -24.98
C ASP A 28 5.63 2.94 -24.19
N PRO A 29 6.14 4.10 -23.73
CA PRO A 29 5.36 5.06 -22.95
C PRO A 29 4.20 5.71 -23.72
N ALA A 30 4.22 5.70 -25.05
CA ALA A 30 3.11 6.24 -25.85
C ALA A 30 1.83 5.41 -25.69
N THR A 31 1.98 4.10 -25.49
CA THR A 31 0.86 3.17 -25.34
C THR A 31 0.13 3.33 -24.00
N TYR A 32 0.84 3.59 -22.92
CA TYR A 32 0.23 3.56 -21.57
C TYR A 32 0.12 4.93 -20.87
N GLY A 33 0.71 6.00 -21.41
CA GLY A 33 0.81 7.28 -20.71
C GLY A 33 -0.54 7.88 -20.29
N ARG A 34 -1.53 7.90 -21.18
CA ARG A 34 -2.88 8.43 -20.90
C ARG A 34 -3.63 7.58 -19.87
N GLU A 35 -3.50 6.26 -19.97
CA GLU A 35 -4.15 5.34 -19.04
C GLU A 35 -3.51 5.40 -17.65
N THR A 36 -2.19 5.63 -17.57
CA THR A 36 -1.49 5.84 -16.29
C THR A 36 -2.09 7.00 -15.50
N ILE A 37 -2.35 8.15 -16.15
CA ILE A 37 -2.96 9.31 -15.49
C ILE A 37 -4.38 8.97 -14.99
N ARG A 38 -5.14 8.23 -15.77
CA ARG A 38 -6.47 7.76 -15.36
C ARG A 38 -6.40 6.84 -14.16
N GLN A 39 -5.45 5.88 -14.16
CA GLN A 39 -5.25 4.96 -13.05
C GLN A 39 -4.71 5.69 -11.80
N MET A 40 -3.86 6.71 -11.94
CA MET A 40 -3.44 7.56 -10.83
C MET A 40 -4.62 8.25 -10.15
N ARG A 41 -5.60 8.73 -10.91
CA ARG A 41 -6.82 9.29 -10.34
C ARG A 41 -7.63 8.23 -9.59
N ASN A 42 -7.87 7.08 -10.20
CA ASN A 42 -8.66 6.00 -9.62
C ASN A 42 -8.03 5.42 -8.34
N ILE A 43 -6.71 5.22 -8.35
CA ILE A 43 -5.95 4.66 -7.22
C ILE A 43 -5.71 5.72 -6.15
N GLY A 44 -5.32 6.92 -6.57
CA GLY A 44 -4.94 8.00 -5.66
C GLY A 44 -6.13 8.83 -5.20
N VAL A 45 -6.63 9.70 -6.07
CA VAL A 45 -7.61 10.74 -5.70
C VAL A 45 -8.87 10.14 -5.10
N ASP A 46 -9.41 9.11 -5.74
CA ASP A 46 -10.63 8.45 -5.26
C ASP A 46 -10.44 7.71 -3.92
N SER A 47 -9.19 7.44 -3.50
CA SER A 47 -8.87 6.78 -2.23
C SER A 47 -8.61 7.78 -1.09
N VAL A 48 -8.44 9.07 -1.38
CA VAL A 48 -8.16 10.10 -0.38
C VAL A 48 -9.16 10.09 0.78
N PRO A 49 -10.50 10.06 0.56
CA PRO A 49 -11.43 10.11 1.69
C PRO A 49 -11.28 8.91 2.63
N LEU A 50 -11.11 7.71 2.07
CA LEU A 50 -10.94 6.49 2.87
C LEU A 50 -9.62 6.51 3.65
N ALA A 51 -8.52 6.87 3.00
CA ALA A 51 -7.21 6.98 3.64
C ALA A 51 -7.22 8.04 4.75
N ALA A 52 -7.88 9.19 4.53
CA ALA A 52 -8.01 10.26 5.50
C ALA A 52 -8.80 9.82 6.75
N ILE A 53 -9.92 9.15 6.57
CA ILE A 53 -10.73 8.64 7.69
C ILE A 53 -9.93 7.64 8.52
N VAL A 54 -9.31 6.66 7.87
CA VAL A 54 -8.52 5.63 8.56
C VAL A 54 -7.35 6.26 9.31
N ALA A 55 -6.61 7.17 8.67
CA ALA A 55 -5.49 7.87 9.29
C ALA A 55 -5.92 8.71 10.50
N ALA A 56 -7.08 9.39 10.41
CA ALA A 56 -7.63 10.17 11.52
C ALA A 56 -7.91 9.29 12.74
N PHE A 57 -8.58 8.15 12.55
CA PHE A 57 -8.85 7.22 13.65
C PHE A 57 -7.57 6.63 14.25
N ILE A 58 -6.62 6.25 13.40
CA ILE A 58 -5.33 5.72 13.85
C ILE A 58 -4.60 6.74 14.73
N GLY A 59 -4.51 7.99 14.25
CA GLY A 59 -3.84 9.06 14.99
C GLY A 59 -4.49 9.31 16.34
N ALA A 60 -5.82 9.40 16.38
CA ALA A 60 -6.58 9.61 17.60
C ALA A 60 -6.35 8.47 18.62
N VAL A 61 -6.49 7.22 18.19
CA VAL A 61 -6.32 6.03 19.04
C VAL A 61 -4.88 5.92 19.53
N THR A 62 -3.89 6.17 18.65
CA THR A 62 -2.47 6.07 19.01
C THR A 62 -2.10 7.06 20.11
N ALA A 63 -2.50 8.33 19.99
CA ALA A 63 -2.21 9.33 21.02
C ALA A 63 -2.88 9.02 22.35
N PHE A 64 -4.17 8.65 22.32
CA PHE A 64 -4.93 8.29 23.50
C PHE A 64 -4.32 7.06 24.20
N GLN A 65 -4.06 6.00 23.46
CA GLN A 65 -3.51 4.76 24.02
C GLN A 65 -2.08 4.95 24.53
N THR A 66 -1.24 5.73 23.84
CA THR A 66 0.11 6.05 24.30
C THR A 66 0.07 6.75 25.65
N ARG A 67 -0.84 7.74 25.84
CA ARG A 67 -0.96 8.43 27.12
C ARG A 67 -1.38 7.49 28.24
N TYR A 68 -2.31 6.57 27.99
CA TYR A 68 -2.79 5.60 28.98
C TYR A 68 -1.71 4.58 29.41
N GLN A 69 -0.74 4.30 28.57
CA GLN A 69 0.35 3.36 28.86
C GLN A 69 1.52 4.01 29.60
N LEU A 70 1.56 5.34 29.69
CA LEU A 70 2.63 6.05 30.42
C LEU A 70 2.42 5.98 31.93
N PHE A 71 3.44 5.51 32.62
CA PHE A 71 3.48 5.51 34.08
C PHE A 71 3.69 6.93 34.63
N GLY A 72 3.29 7.15 35.89
CA GLY A 72 3.53 8.41 36.58
C GLY A 72 5.05 8.71 36.69
N GLY A 73 5.43 9.95 36.38
CA GLY A 73 6.82 10.39 36.36
C GLY A 73 7.50 10.43 34.97
N VAL A 74 6.87 9.88 33.92
CA VAL A 74 7.37 10.02 32.55
C VAL A 74 6.91 11.37 31.97
N GLN A 75 7.83 12.05 31.25
CA GLN A 75 7.53 13.32 30.61
C GLN A 75 6.40 13.16 29.57
N LEU A 76 5.42 14.05 29.58
CA LEU A 76 4.28 14.01 28.66
C LEU A 76 4.68 14.25 27.19
N SER A 77 5.87 14.82 26.94
CA SER A 77 6.41 14.96 25.59
C SER A 77 6.64 13.61 24.88
N VAL A 78 6.82 12.53 25.63
CA VAL A 78 6.96 11.18 25.09
C VAL A 78 5.71 10.74 24.31
N VAL A 79 4.52 11.26 24.62
CA VAL A 79 3.29 10.99 23.86
C VAL A 79 3.44 11.47 22.42
N GLY A 80 3.93 12.68 22.21
CA GLY A 80 4.18 13.23 20.87
C GLY A 80 5.24 12.44 20.09
N LEU A 81 6.33 12.06 20.79
CA LEU A 81 7.40 11.25 20.19
C LEU A 81 6.90 9.89 19.70
N ILE A 82 6.26 9.10 20.59
CA ILE A 82 5.79 7.76 20.28
C ILE A 82 4.68 7.81 19.22
N SER A 83 3.72 8.74 19.35
CA SER A 83 2.65 8.88 18.35
C SER A 83 3.21 9.16 16.96
N ARG A 84 4.16 10.09 16.83
CA ARG A 84 4.80 10.38 15.55
C ARG A 84 5.54 9.17 15.00
N GLN A 85 6.39 8.52 15.82
CA GLN A 85 7.17 7.37 15.37
C GLN A 85 6.26 6.22 14.95
N SER A 86 5.27 5.85 15.75
CA SER A 86 4.35 4.78 15.42
C SER A 86 3.56 5.05 14.13
N ILE A 87 3.11 6.29 13.92
CA ILE A 87 2.34 6.66 12.74
C ILE A 87 3.26 6.66 11.50
N ILE A 88 4.38 7.35 11.55
CA ILE A 88 5.23 7.54 10.36
C ILE A 88 5.96 6.25 9.98
N LEU A 89 6.48 5.49 10.95
CA LEU A 89 7.32 4.33 10.63
C LEU A 89 6.50 3.07 10.31
N GLU A 90 5.32 2.90 10.94
CA GLU A 90 4.58 1.64 10.84
C GLU A 90 3.12 1.85 10.42
N LEU A 91 2.32 2.50 11.25
CA LEU A 91 0.86 2.51 11.09
C LEU A 91 0.41 3.22 9.81
N GLY A 92 1.07 4.31 9.44
CA GLY A 92 0.75 5.08 8.23
C GLY A 92 0.90 4.25 6.96
N PRO A 93 2.10 3.78 6.61
CA PRO A 93 2.30 2.98 5.40
C PRO A 93 1.55 1.65 5.45
N LEU A 94 1.62 0.90 6.55
CA LEU A 94 1.04 -0.43 6.67
C LEU A 94 -0.49 -0.40 6.53
N LEU A 95 -1.18 0.43 7.30
CA LEU A 95 -2.64 0.47 7.29
C LEU A 95 -3.17 1.12 6.01
N THR A 96 -2.49 2.12 5.45
CA THR A 96 -2.82 2.64 4.12
C THR A 96 -2.70 1.53 3.06
N GLY A 97 -1.62 0.75 3.07
CA GLY A 97 -1.42 -0.37 2.17
C GLY A 97 -2.52 -1.43 2.29
N LEU A 98 -2.83 -1.90 3.50
CA LEU A 98 -3.86 -2.93 3.74
C LEU A 98 -5.26 -2.46 3.33
N VAL A 99 -5.65 -1.23 3.69
CA VAL A 99 -6.95 -0.67 3.34
C VAL A 99 -7.08 -0.50 1.82
N LEU A 100 -6.02 -0.04 1.16
CA LEU A 100 -6.02 0.12 -0.29
C LEU A 100 -5.96 -1.22 -1.03
N THR A 101 -5.39 -2.25 -0.45
CA THR A 101 -5.48 -3.62 -1.00
C THR A 101 -6.93 -4.06 -1.13
N GLY A 102 -7.73 -3.83 -0.09
CA GLY A 102 -9.16 -4.15 -0.11
C GLY A 102 -9.96 -3.34 -1.12
N ARG A 103 -9.66 -2.05 -1.30
CA ARG A 103 -10.41 -1.18 -2.22
C ARG A 103 -9.84 -1.20 -3.65
N VAL A 104 -8.56 -0.86 -3.78
CA VAL A 104 -7.90 -0.69 -5.08
C VAL A 104 -7.52 -2.05 -5.66
N GLY A 105 -6.94 -2.93 -4.83
CA GLY A 105 -6.55 -4.27 -5.25
C GLY A 105 -7.74 -5.09 -5.71
N ALA A 106 -8.81 -5.14 -4.92
CA ALA A 106 -10.03 -5.86 -5.30
C ALA A 106 -10.65 -5.32 -6.61
N ARG A 107 -10.74 -3.98 -6.75
CA ARG A 107 -11.24 -3.35 -7.97
C ARG A 107 -10.38 -3.70 -9.19
N MET A 108 -9.06 -3.61 -9.05
CA MET A 108 -8.09 -3.92 -10.11
C MET A 108 -8.23 -5.37 -10.59
N THR A 109 -8.33 -6.31 -9.65
CA THR A 109 -8.53 -7.73 -9.96
C THR A 109 -9.88 -7.98 -10.63
N ALA A 110 -10.96 -7.37 -10.13
CA ALA A 110 -12.29 -7.54 -10.69
C ALA A 110 -12.39 -6.95 -12.12
N GLU A 111 -11.81 -5.77 -12.37
CA GLU A 111 -11.77 -5.17 -13.70
C GLU A 111 -11.02 -6.07 -14.71
N LEU A 112 -9.80 -6.50 -14.36
CA LEU A 112 -9.00 -7.36 -15.23
C LEU A 112 -9.63 -8.74 -15.43
N GLY A 113 -10.17 -9.33 -14.36
CA GLY A 113 -10.87 -10.61 -14.44
C GLY A 113 -12.12 -10.54 -15.32
N THR A 114 -12.89 -9.45 -15.24
CA THR A 114 -14.02 -9.23 -16.14
C THR A 114 -13.55 -9.10 -17.59
N MET A 115 -12.49 -8.34 -17.85
CA MET A 115 -11.91 -8.21 -19.19
C MET A 115 -11.43 -9.56 -19.75
N ARG A 116 -10.90 -10.42 -18.87
CA ARG A 116 -10.45 -11.77 -19.25
C ARG A 116 -11.64 -12.66 -19.64
N VAL A 117 -12.67 -12.70 -18.81
CA VAL A 117 -13.86 -13.55 -19.02
C VAL A 117 -14.68 -13.10 -20.24
N THR A 118 -14.65 -11.80 -20.57
CA THR A 118 -15.33 -11.24 -21.76
C THR A 118 -14.44 -11.19 -23.00
N GLU A 119 -13.28 -11.89 -23.00
CA GLU A 119 -12.35 -12.00 -24.12
C GLU A 119 -11.78 -10.65 -24.61
N GLN A 120 -11.89 -9.58 -23.82
CA GLN A 120 -11.35 -8.27 -24.21
C GLN A 120 -9.82 -8.27 -24.25
N ILE A 121 -9.17 -9.10 -23.42
CA ILE A 121 -7.71 -9.25 -23.41
C ILE A 121 -7.27 -9.94 -24.70
N ASP A 122 -7.98 -11.00 -25.12
CA ASP A 122 -7.66 -11.74 -26.34
C ASP A 122 -7.94 -10.89 -27.60
N ALA A 123 -8.97 -10.01 -27.53
CA ALA A 123 -9.22 -9.03 -28.58
C ALA A 123 -8.07 -8.01 -28.75
N LEU A 124 -7.42 -7.58 -27.64
CA LEU A 124 -6.23 -6.72 -27.73
C LEU A 124 -5.06 -7.41 -28.43
N GLU A 125 -4.85 -8.70 -28.13
CA GLU A 125 -3.79 -9.50 -28.79
C GLU A 125 -4.05 -9.64 -30.31
N THR A 126 -5.32 -9.83 -30.72
CA THR A 126 -5.65 -9.90 -32.16
C THR A 126 -5.42 -8.57 -32.89
N LEU A 127 -5.48 -7.45 -32.18
CA LEU A 127 -5.15 -6.12 -32.67
C LEU A 127 -3.67 -5.78 -32.59
N ALA A 128 -2.82 -6.77 -32.27
CA ALA A 128 -1.37 -6.63 -32.09
C ALA A 128 -0.93 -5.66 -30.99
N TYR A 129 -1.81 -5.39 -30.01
CA TYR A 129 -1.43 -4.70 -28.77
C TYR A 129 -0.89 -5.71 -27.76
N ASP A 130 0.15 -5.34 -27.02
CA ASP A 130 0.59 -6.09 -25.84
C ASP A 130 -0.36 -5.79 -24.65
N PRO A 131 -1.18 -6.77 -24.20
CA PRO A 131 -2.14 -6.53 -23.13
C PRO A 131 -1.47 -6.17 -21.80
N VAL A 132 -0.27 -6.70 -21.54
CA VAL A 132 0.47 -6.40 -20.31
C VAL A 132 0.93 -4.95 -20.32
N ALA A 133 1.52 -4.48 -21.41
CA ALA A 133 1.93 -3.08 -21.57
C ALA A 133 0.75 -2.12 -21.49
N TYR A 134 -0.39 -2.47 -22.07
CA TYR A 134 -1.56 -1.59 -22.14
C TYR A 134 -2.40 -1.57 -20.85
N LEU A 135 -2.57 -2.73 -20.19
CA LEU A 135 -3.46 -2.85 -19.02
C LEU A 135 -2.73 -2.86 -17.69
N ILE A 136 -1.58 -3.54 -17.60
CA ILE A 136 -0.91 -3.79 -16.32
C ILE A 136 0.09 -2.70 -15.97
N VAL A 137 0.93 -2.30 -16.93
CA VAL A 137 1.96 -1.27 -16.70
C VAL A 137 1.39 0.04 -16.17
N PRO A 138 0.31 0.63 -16.74
CA PRO A 138 -0.27 1.85 -16.20
C PRO A 138 -0.78 1.70 -14.76
N ARG A 139 -1.37 0.55 -14.42
CA ARG A 139 -1.82 0.27 -13.03
C ARG A 139 -0.64 0.13 -12.08
N PHE A 140 0.42 -0.54 -12.52
CA PHE A 140 1.64 -0.72 -11.71
C PHE A 140 2.31 0.62 -11.41
N ILE A 141 2.55 1.45 -12.44
CA ILE A 141 3.14 2.79 -12.26
C ILE A 141 2.26 3.64 -11.35
N ALA A 142 0.95 3.66 -11.60
CA ALA A 142 0.01 4.44 -10.82
C ALA A 142 0.02 4.03 -9.34
N ALA A 143 0.05 2.74 -9.02
CA ALA A 143 0.11 2.27 -7.64
C ALA A 143 1.43 2.63 -6.95
N VAL A 144 2.56 2.41 -7.64
CA VAL A 144 3.91 2.72 -7.12
C VAL A 144 4.08 4.21 -6.81
N VAL A 145 3.43 5.09 -7.58
CA VAL A 145 3.51 6.55 -7.38
C VAL A 145 2.47 7.04 -6.38
N MET A 146 1.24 6.55 -6.46
CA MET A 146 0.13 7.11 -5.68
C MET A 146 0.09 6.60 -4.23
N LEU A 147 0.56 5.38 -3.94
CA LEU A 147 0.61 4.89 -2.55
C LEU A 147 1.52 5.72 -1.64
N PRO A 148 2.75 6.08 -2.02
CA PRO A 148 3.56 7.02 -1.24
C PRO A 148 2.88 8.35 -1.00
N ILE A 149 2.23 8.93 -1.99
CA ILE A 149 1.51 10.20 -1.88
C ILE A 149 0.37 10.09 -0.86
N LEU A 150 -0.43 9.02 -0.95
CA LEU A 150 -1.50 8.75 0.01
C LEU A 150 -0.96 8.48 1.42
N THR A 151 0.19 7.83 1.54
CA THR A 151 0.85 7.58 2.83
C THR A 151 1.36 8.88 3.47
N ILE A 152 1.93 9.79 2.69
CA ILE A 152 2.32 11.12 3.19
C ILE A 152 1.11 11.86 3.73
N LEU A 153 0.00 11.86 2.98
CA LEU A 153 -1.25 12.46 3.42
C LEU A 153 -1.79 11.79 4.69
N ALA A 154 -1.79 10.46 4.74
CA ALA A 154 -2.22 9.70 5.91
C ALA A 154 -1.35 10.00 7.14
N ASN A 155 -0.04 10.09 6.99
CA ASN A 155 0.87 10.46 8.06
C ASN A 155 0.58 11.87 8.59
N ALA A 156 0.35 12.85 7.70
CA ALA A 156 0.03 14.22 8.09
C ALA A 156 -1.30 14.30 8.85
N ILE A 157 -2.34 13.65 8.36
CA ILE A 157 -3.64 13.58 9.02
C ILE A 157 -3.53 12.83 10.35
N GLY A 158 -2.85 11.68 10.38
CA GLY A 158 -2.67 10.86 11.58
C GLY A 158 -1.95 11.61 12.70
N VAL A 159 -0.83 12.28 12.39
CA VAL A 159 -0.11 13.10 13.38
C VAL A 159 -0.94 14.30 13.81
N GLY A 160 -1.66 14.95 12.88
CA GLY A 160 -2.56 16.06 13.17
C GLY A 160 -3.69 15.65 14.13
N THR A 161 -4.36 14.54 13.88
CA THR A 161 -5.44 14.03 14.74
C THR A 161 -4.90 13.51 16.07
N ALA A 162 -3.70 12.93 16.11
CA ALA A 162 -3.01 12.57 17.33
C ALA A 162 -2.79 13.81 18.22
N TYR A 163 -2.34 14.92 17.63
CA TYR A 163 -2.17 16.19 18.33
C TYR A 163 -3.50 16.70 18.92
N PHE A 164 -4.56 16.78 18.12
CA PHE A 164 -5.86 17.24 18.58
C PHE A 164 -6.44 16.35 19.69
N THR A 165 -6.32 15.03 19.54
CA THR A 165 -6.82 14.07 20.54
C THR A 165 -6.01 14.14 21.83
N ALA A 166 -4.69 14.28 21.76
CA ALA A 166 -3.85 14.41 22.94
C ALA A 166 -4.28 15.62 23.81
N ILE A 167 -4.54 16.76 23.16
CA ILE A 167 -4.92 18.00 23.87
C ILE A 167 -6.38 17.95 24.36
N ALA A 168 -7.30 17.41 23.54
CA ALA A 168 -8.72 17.46 23.86
C ALA A 168 -9.17 16.35 24.83
N ALA A 169 -8.53 15.20 24.80
CA ALA A 169 -8.96 14.01 25.53
C ALA A 169 -7.98 13.55 26.63
N THR A 170 -6.84 14.23 26.78
CA THR A 170 -5.83 13.87 27.79
C THR A 170 -5.26 15.11 28.50
N ASP A 171 -4.38 14.89 29.46
CA ASP A 171 -3.68 15.95 30.25
C ASP A 171 -2.40 16.45 29.53
N VAL A 172 -2.16 16.06 28.28
CA VAL A 172 -0.99 16.47 27.49
C VAL A 172 -1.19 17.90 26.99
N THR A 173 -0.23 18.78 27.32
CA THR A 173 -0.28 20.16 26.82
C THR A 173 0.22 20.26 25.37
N SER A 174 -0.26 21.29 24.66
CA SER A 174 0.19 21.58 23.29
C SER A 174 1.70 21.72 23.18
N THR A 175 2.34 22.35 24.16
CA THR A 175 3.80 22.52 24.22
C THR A 175 4.52 21.18 24.37
N ALA A 176 4.07 20.35 25.32
CA ALA A 176 4.67 19.03 25.55
C ALA A 176 4.55 18.12 24.31
N PHE A 177 3.38 18.07 23.68
CA PHE A 177 3.21 17.27 22.45
C PHE A 177 4.12 17.78 21.33
N SER A 178 4.19 19.09 21.11
CA SER A 178 5.01 19.71 20.06
C SER A 178 6.51 19.50 20.29
N GLU A 179 6.98 19.53 21.54
CA GLU A 179 8.33 19.13 21.91
C GLU A 179 8.59 17.67 21.54
N GLY A 180 7.65 16.77 21.88
CA GLY A 180 7.73 15.37 21.53
C GLY A 180 7.83 15.11 20.04
N LEU A 181 7.10 15.89 19.22
CA LEU A 181 7.21 15.79 17.74
C LEU A 181 8.61 16.13 17.22
N ARG A 182 9.37 16.98 17.90
CA ARG A 182 10.73 17.39 17.52
C ARG A 182 11.79 16.47 18.12
N LEU A 183 11.49 15.81 19.21
CA LEU A 183 12.44 14.96 19.92
C LEU A 183 12.85 13.77 19.06
N ALA A 184 14.15 13.54 18.88
CA ALA A 184 14.72 12.46 18.07
C ALA A 184 14.13 12.37 16.64
N PHE A 185 13.85 13.51 16.02
CA PHE A 185 13.40 13.55 14.63
C PHE A 185 14.57 13.36 13.67
N ALA A 186 14.56 12.29 12.91
CA ALA A 186 15.47 12.05 11.81
C ALA A 186 14.72 12.17 10.47
N PRO A 187 15.18 13.00 9.51
CA PRO A 187 14.54 13.14 8.20
C PRO A 187 14.38 11.79 7.45
N PHE A 188 15.26 10.85 7.73
CA PHE A 188 15.20 9.51 7.16
C PHE A 188 13.90 8.76 7.51
N GLN A 189 13.23 9.08 8.61
CA GLN A 189 11.96 8.47 8.99
C GLN A 189 10.87 8.70 7.93
N ILE A 190 10.86 9.86 7.27
CA ILE A 190 9.93 10.16 6.17
C ILE A 190 10.31 9.33 4.94
N VAL A 191 11.59 9.28 4.60
CA VAL A 191 12.09 8.48 3.47
C VAL A 191 11.77 6.99 3.68
N TYR A 192 11.97 6.49 4.89
CA TYR A 192 11.63 5.13 5.28
C TYR A 192 10.14 4.82 5.01
N SER A 193 9.23 5.70 5.44
CA SER A 193 7.79 5.56 5.19
C SER A 193 7.46 5.54 3.69
N ILE A 194 8.12 6.39 2.90
CA ILE A 194 7.94 6.45 1.44
C ILE A 194 8.44 5.16 0.78
N ILE A 195 9.59 4.64 1.17
CA ILE A 195 10.13 3.38 0.65
C ILE A 195 9.15 2.23 0.92
N LYS A 196 8.66 2.09 2.15
CA LYS A 196 7.65 1.07 2.51
C LYS A 196 6.40 1.20 1.62
N ALA A 197 5.84 2.40 1.52
CA ALA A 197 4.65 2.64 0.72
C ALA A 197 4.86 2.32 -0.77
N THR A 198 6.03 2.63 -1.32
CA THR A 198 6.39 2.30 -2.71
C THR A 198 6.42 0.79 -2.94
N ILE A 199 7.04 0.05 -2.03
CA ILE A 199 7.11 -1.42 -2.09
C ILE A 199 5.71 -2.03 -1.96
N PHE A 200 4.86 -1.51 -1.08
CA PHE A 200 3.47 -1.98 -0.92
C PHE A 200 2.64 -1.69 -2.17
N GLY A 201 2.84 -0.52 -2.79
CA GLY A 201 2.20 -0.18 -4.08
C GLY A 201 2.55 -1.15 -5.18
N ALA A 202 3.82 -1.48 -5.31
CA ALA A 202 4.30 -2.47 -6.26
C ALA A 202 3.70 -3.87 -5.98
N ALA A 203 3.65 -4.29 -4.71
CA ALA A 203 3.08 -5.58 -4.31
C ALA A 203 1.58 -5.66 -4.63
N ILE A 204 0.78 -4.64 -4.27
CA ILE A 204 -0.65 -4.60 -4.59
C ILE A 204 -0.87 -4.70 -6.10
N ALA A 205 -0.18 -3.84 -6.87
CA ALA A 205 -0.34 -3.82 -8.31
C ALA A 205 0.06 -5.15 -8.95
N PHE A 206 1.15 -5.76 -8.50
CA PHE A 206 1.63 -7.03 -9.02
C PHE A 206 0.66 -8.17 -8.74
N PHE A 207 0.35 -8.42 -7.46
CA PHE A 207 -0.47 -9.58 -7.09
C PHE A 207 -1.92 -9.44 -7.57
N CYS A 208 -2.52 -8.25 -7.43
CA CYS A 208 -3.90 -8.05 -7.84
C CYS A 208 -4.06 -8.04 -9.37
N SER A 209 -3.08 -7.54 -10.11
CA SER A 209 -3.11 -7.62 -11.58
C SER A 209 -2.90 -9.07 -12.06
N TYR A 210 -1.98 -9.81 -11.45
CA TYR A 210 -1.74 -11.20 -11.80
C TYR A 210 -2.98 -12.07 -11.60
N GLU A 211 -3.60 -12.03 -10.42
CA GLU A 211 -4.79 -12.82 -10.11
C GLU A 211 -6.00 -12.42 -10.99
N GLY A 212 -6.10 -11.13 -11.37
CA GLY A 212 -7.14 -10.67 -12.30
C GLY A 212 -6.87 -11.11 -13.74
N TYR A 213 -5.64 -10.98 -14.21
CA TYR A 213 -5.25 -11.36 -15.57
C TYR A 213 -5.37 -12.87 -15.83
N THR A 214 -5.16 -13.69 -14.79
CA THR A 214 -5.25 -15.16 -14.84
C THR A 214 -6.56 -15.71 -14.28
N ALA A 215 -7.60 -14.85 -14.12
CA ALA A 215 -8.88 -15.26 -13.57
C ALA A 215 -9.55 -16.35 -14.42
N ASN A 216 -10.16 -17.34 -13.73
CA ASN A 216 -10.92 -18.41 -14.37
C ASN A 216 -12.22 -17.87 -14.99
N ALA A 217 -12.76 -18.62 -15.96
CA ALA A 217 -13.98 -18.27 -16.66
C ALA A 217 -15.19 -18.09 -15.72
N GLY A 218 -16.02 -17.07 -16.02
CA GLY A 218 -17.28 -16.79 -15.38
C GLY A 218 -17.21 -15.84 -14.20
N ALA A 219 -18.36 -15.28 -13.82
CA ALA A 219 -18.49 -14.30 -12.73
C ALA A 219 -18.03 -14.83 -11.37
N GLU A 220 -18.28 -16.13 -11.11
CA GLU A 220 -17.81 -16.81 -9.89
C GLU A 220 -16.28 -16.87 -9.84
N GLY A 221 -15.64 -17.16 -10.99
CA GLY A 221 -14.18 -17.16 -11.11
C GLY A 221 -13.57 -15.80 -10.80
N VAL A 222 -14.14 -14.72 -11.31
CA VAL A 222 -13.71 -13.33 -11.03
C VAL A 222 -13.85 -13.01 -9.55
N GLY A 223 -14.98 -13.37 -8.93
CA GLY A 223 -15.19 -13.15 -7.50
C GLY A 223 -14.16 -13.89 -6.63
N ARG A 224 -13.89 -15.15 -6.96
CA ARG A 224 -12.90 -15.97 -6.26
C ARG A 224 -11.48 -15.43 -6.42
N SER A 225 -11.08 -15.05 -7.64
CA SER A 225 -9.77 -14.44 -7.91
C SER A 225 -9.62 -13.12 -7.17
N THR A 226 -10.68 -12.32 -7.08
CA THR A 226 -10.68 -11.04 -6.35
C THR A 226 -10.43 -11.27 -4.84
N ALA A 227 -11.14 -12.19 -4.22
CA ALA A 227 -10.94 -12.52 -2.81
C ALA A 227 -9.50 -13.06 -2.56
N GLN A 228 -9.03 -13.94 -3.43
CA GLN A 228 -7.69 -14.53 -3.35
C GLN A 228 -6.60 -13.46 -3.52
N ALA A 229 -6.76 -12.54 -4.47
CA ALA A 229 -5.82 -11.44 -4.71
C ALA A 229 -5.64 -10.56 -3.48
N VAL A 230 -6.75 -10.17 -2.82
CA VAL A 230 -6.71 -9.35 -1.60
C VAL A 230 -5.96 -10.08 -0.48
N VAL A 231 -6.21 -11.36 -0.29
CA VAL A 231 -5.52 -12.15 0.75
C VAL A 231 -4.02 -12.24 0.45
N ILE A 232 -3.65 -12.62 -0.78
CA ILE A 232 -2.23 -12.75 -1.17
C ILE A 232 -1.50 -11.42 -1.05
N ALA A 233 -2.08 -10.33 -1.57
CA ALA A 233 -1.47 -9.02 -1.49
C ALA A 233 -1.33 -8.52 -0.05
N SER A 234 -2.33 -8.76 0.82
CA SER A 234 -2.25 -8.40 2.25
C SER A 234 -1.15 -9.18 2.97
N VAL A 235 -1.03 -10.49 2.73
CA VAL A 235 0.06 -11.30 3.31
C VAL A 235 1.42 -10.83 2.77
N ALA A 236 1.51 -10.53 1.48
CA ALA A 236 2.73 -10.01 0.90
C ALA A 236 3.16 -8.67 1.53
N ILE A 237 2.21 -7.75 1.77
CA ILE A 237 2.48 -6.50 2.48
C ILE A 237 3.05 -6.76 3.87
N LEU A 238 2.45 -7.65 4.67
CA LEU A 238 2.94 -7.95 6.01
C LEU A 238 4.36 -8.54 6.00
N VAL A 239 4.65 -9.43 5.06
CA VAL A 239 6.00 -9.99 4.89
C VAL A 239 7.00 -8.91 4.46
N LEU A 240 6.63 -8.09 3.48
CA LEU A 240 7.47 -7.00 2.99
C LEU A 240 7.67 -5.91 4.05
N ASP A 241 6.66 -5.67 4.90
CA ASP A 241 6.75 -4.77 6.04
C ASP A 241 7.83 -5.22 7.02
N ALA A 242 7.77 -6.48 7.44
CA ALA A 242 8.78 -7.06 8.31
C ALA A 242 10.19 -7.06 7.69
N LEU A 243 10.30 -7.40 6.40
CA LEU A 243 11.58 -7.40 5.68
C LEU A 243 12.16 -6.00 5.56
N THR A 244 11.36 -5.01 5.20
CA THR A 244 11.83 -3.61 5.10
C THR A 244 12.20 -3.05 6.48
N ALA A 245 11.48 -3.40 7.53
CA ALA A 245 11.83 -3.03 8.89
C ALA A 245 13.20 -3.58 9.29
N LEU A 246 13.46 -4.87 9.03
CA LEU A 246 14.75 -5.50 9.33
C LEU A 246 15.91 -4.90 8.52
N LEU A 247 15.71 -4.65 7.24
CA LEU A 247 16.76 -4.14 6.35
C LEU A 247 17.09 -2.67 6.59
N LEU A 248 16.09 -1.86 6.95
CA LEU A 248 16.28 -0.41 7.10
C LEU A 248 16.45 0.04 8.56
N ALA A 249 16.25 -0.84 9.55
CA ALA A 249 16.44 -0.52 10.97
C ALA A 249 17.81 0.12 11.30
N PRO A 250 18.95 -0.34 10.75
CA PRO A 250 20.25 0.26 11.03
C PRO A 250 20.34 1.74 10.64
N TYR A 251 19.63 2.15 9.58
CA TYR A 251 19.65 3.52 9.07
C TYR A 251 18.72 4.48 9.83
N LEU A 252 17.84 3.96 10.69
CA LEU A 252 16.99 4.79 11.55
C LEU A 252 17.72 5.33 12.77
N GLN A 253 18.87 4.74 13.12
CA GLN A 253 19.68 5.12 14.28
C GLN A 253 20.92 5.94 13.89
N ALA A 254 21.20 6.04 12.61
CA ALA A 254 22.28 6.86 12.07
C ALA A 254 21.81 8.30 11.83
#